data_056e2a128f4bd076d1f54faf5620c45f
#
_entry.id   056e2a128f4bd076d1f54faf5620c45f
#
_cell.length_a   1.000
_cell.length_b   1.000
_cell.length_c   1.000
_cell.angle_alpha   90.00
_cell.angle_beta   90.00
_cell.angle_gamma   90.00
#
_symmetry.space_group_name_H-M   'P 1'
#
loop_
_entity.id
_entity.type
_entity.pdbx_description
1 polymer ?
#
loop_
_entity_poly.entity_id
_entity_poly.type
_entity_poly.pdbx_seq_one_letter_code
_entity_poly.pdbx_strand_id
1 'polypeptide(L)'
;MKSHLAALALLALAASLLGQPASAATVRVQAGQDLQAAVQAAAPGDTVEVERGFYRVNLRIDKALTLRGVGRPTLSGGQVGDSIRVTAPDVVLEGLIVRDSGTSLKDQNAGIYIYPGAHRAVVRKNDLTYNLFGLWIEKAQDVVIEGNL
;
A
#
# COMPACT_ATOMS: atom_id res chain seq x y z
N MET A 1 -25.32 43.49 -55.86
CA MET A 1 -25.22 43.44 -54.39
C MET A 1 -24.74 42.06 -54.04
N LYS A 2 -23.55 41.93 -53.51
CA LYS A 2 -22.93 40.67 -53.23
C LYS A 2 -23.03 40.41 -51.73
N SER A 3 -23.81 39.44 -51.34
CA SER A 3 -23.90 38.97 -49.97
C SER A 3 -22.78 37.98 -49.74
N HIS A 4 -21.86 38.37 -48.92
CA HIS A 4 -20.80 37.47 -48.43
C HIS A 4 -21.33 36.64 -47.28
N LEU A 5 -21.60 35.40 -47.54
CA LEU A 5 -21.79 34.41 -46.48
C LEU A 5 -20.45 34.10 -45.89
N ALA A 6 -20.18 34.62 -44.71
CA ALA A 6 -19.08 34.18 -43.91
C ALA A 6 -19.41 32.82 -43.28
N ALA A 7 -18.83 31.79 -43.82
CA ALA A 7 -18.87 30.47 -43.20
C ALA A 7 -18.05 30.53 -41.93
N LEU A 8 -18.68 30.59 -40.78
CA LEU A 8 -18.04 30.30 -39.50
C LEU A 8 -17.74 28.82 -39.46
N ALA A 9 -16.51 28.50 -39.71
CA ALA A 9 -16.01 27.17 -39.37
C ALA A 9 -15.92 27.05 -37.84
N LEU A 10 -16.91 26.42 -37.26
CA LEU A 10 -16.85 25.99 -35.87
C LEU A 10 -15.80 24.88 -35.82
N LEU A 11 -14.57 25.25 -35.50
CA LEU A 11 -13.55 24.28 -35.11
C LEU A 11 -14.02 23.72 -33.77
N ALA A 12 -14.69 22.59 -33.80
CA ALA A 12 -14.92 21.77 -32.63
C ALA A 12 -13.56 21.32 -32.13
N LEU A 13 -13.01 22.02 -31.16
CA LEU A 13 -11.90 21.58 -30.38
C LEU A 13 -12.42 20.39 -29.58
N ALA A 14 -12.39 19.21 -30.17
CA ALA A 14 -12.49 17.98 -29.45
C ALA A 14 -11.25 17.93 -28.58
N ALA A 15 -11.33 18.51 -27.40
CA ALA A 15 -10.38 18.23 -26.34
C ALA A 15 -10.49 16.73 -26.12
N SER A 16 -9.58 15.99 -26.71
CA SER A 16 -9.31 14.62 -26.35
C SER A 16 -8.96 14.63 -24.87
N LEU A 17 -9.95 14.33 -24.04
CA LEU A 17 -9.78 13.85 -22.70
C LEU A 17 -9.09 12.49 -22.77
N LEU A 18 -7.89 12.45 -23.32
CA LEU A 18 -6.94 11.40 -23.06
C LEU A 18 -6.69 11.55 -21.57
N GLY A 19 -7.26 10.60 -20.79
CA GLY A 19 -7.18 10.63 -19.36
C GLY A 19 -5.74 10.85 -18.95
N GLN A 20 -5.46 12.01 -18.34
CA GLN A 20 -4.19 12.20 -17.66
C GLN A 20 -4.12 11.09 -16.61
N PRO A 21 -2.98 10.35 -16.50
CA PRO A 21 -2.84 9.39 -15.43
C PRO A 21 -3.10 10.13 -14.13
N ALA A 22 -4.05 9.61 -13.34
CA ALA A 22 -4.34 10.17 -12.05
C ALA A 22 -3.03 10.28 -11.28
N SER A 23 -2.68 11.48 -10.83
CA SER A 23 -1.52 11.74 -9.98
C SER A 23 -1.66 10.89 -8.72
N ALA A 24 -0.58 10.25 -8.25
CA ALA A 24 -0.56 9.49 -7.02
C ALA A 24 -1.06 10.35 -5.86
N ALA A 25 -2.03 9.87 -5.12
CA ALA A 25 -2.61 10.55 -3.98
C ALA A 25 -1.96 10.07 -2.68
N THR A 26 -2.05 10.91 -1.65
CA THR A 26 -1.70 10.55 -0.28
C THR A 26 -2.96 10.60 0.57
N VAL A 27 -3.29 9.47 1.18
CA VAL A 27 -4.43 9.33 2.10
C VAL A 27 -3.87 9.16 3.51
N ARG A 28 -4.44 9.88 4.48
CA ARG A 28 -4.07 9.75 5.90
C ARG A 28 -5.10 8.94 6.66
N VAL A 29 -4.59 8.03 7.49
CA VAL A 29 -5.41 7.20 8.37
C VAL A 29 -5.00 7.46 9.81
N GLN A 30 -5.97 7.81 10.64
CA GLN A 30 -5.78 8.03 12.07
C GLN A 30 -6.22 6.80 12.87
N ALA A 31 -5.73 6.69 14.10
CA ALA A 31 -6.17 5.64 15.02
C ALA A 31 -7.69 5.66 15.19
N GLY A 32 -8.31 4.50 15.19
CA GLY A 32 -9.77 4.33 15.23
C GLY A 32 -10.44 4.29 13.85
N GLN A 33 -9.72 4.65 12.77
CA GLN A 33 -10.21 4.48 11.40
C GLN A 33 -9.88 3.09 10.87
N ASP A 34 -10.64 2.63 9.87
CA ASP A 34 -10.43 1.34 9.24
C ASP A 34 -9.28 1.40 8.22
N LEU A 35 -8.11 0.92 8.64
CA LEU A 35 -6.92 0.89 7.79
C LEU A 35 -7.09 -0.01 6.57
N GLN A 36 -7.76 -1.16 6.72
CA GLN A 36 -7.99 -2.06 5.58
C GLN A 36 -8.89 -1.40 4.53
N ALA A 37 -9.92 -0.69 4.96
CA ALA A 37 -10.79 0.04 4.04
C ALA A 37 -10.03 1.15 3.29
N ALA A 38 -9.13 1.87 3.97
CA ALA A 38 -8.29 2.89 3.34
C ALA A 38 -7.34 2.30 2.30
N VAL A 39 -6.73 1.16 2.60
CA VAL A 39 -5.86 0.43 1.64
C VAL A 39 -6.66 -0.05 0.44
N GLN A 40 -7.87 -0.55 0.64
CA GLN A 40 -8.74 -1.00 -0.46
C GLN A 40 -9.21 0.15 -1.35
N ALA A 41 -9.50 1.30 -0.78
CA ALA A 41 -9.93 2.48 -1.51
C ALA A 41 -8.80 3.20 -2.27
N ALA A 42 -7.55 2.99 -1.88
CA ALA A 42 -6.40 3.59 -2.54
C ALA A 42 -6.25 3.05 -3.97
N ALA A 43 -5.83 3.92 -4.88
CA ALA A 43 -5.47 3.54 -6.23
C ALA A 43 -4.03 3.01 -6.29
N PRO A 44 -3.68 2.16 -7.28
CA PRO A 44 -2.29 1.78 -7.49
C PRO A 44 -1.36 3.00 -7.59
N GLY A 45 -0.25 2.95 -6.86
CA GLY A 45 0.70 4.06 -6.79
C GLY A 45 0.45 5.07 -5.68
N ASP A 46 -0.68 5.01 -5.01
CA ASP A 46 -0.99 5.90 -3.89
C ASP A 46 -0.11 5.61 -2.66
N THR A 47 -0.03 6.59 -1.79
CA THR A 47 0.55 6.46 -0.45
C THR A 47 -0.56 6.50 0.59
N VAL A 48 -0.58 5.50 1.48
CA VAL A 48 -1.40 5.49 2.68
C VAL A 48 -0.49 5.82 3.86
N GLU A 49 -0.65 7.01 4.41
CA GLU A 49 0.06 7.43 5.62
C GLU A 49 -0.76 7.01 6.85
N VAL A 50 -0.13 6.19 7.68
CA VAL A 50 -0.71 5.70 8.93
C VAL A 50 -0.17 6.56 10.06
N GLU A 51 -1.03 7.33 10.70
CA GLU A 51 -0.63 8.19 11.81
C GLU A 51 -0.37 7.38 13.09
N ARG A 52 0.37 7.97 14.01
CA ARG A 52 0.68 7.37 15.30
C ARG A 52 -0.59 6.81 15.96
N GLY A 53 -0.51 5.60 16.48
CA GLY A 53 -1.58 4.94 17.16
C GLY A 53 -1.46 3.43 17.12
N PHE A 54 -2.48 2.75 17.64
CA PHE A 54 -2.56 1.31 17.66
C PHE A 54 -3.67 0.85 16.71
N TYR A 55 -3.31 -0.02 15.77
CA TYR A 55 -4.20 -0.57 14.76
C TYR A 55 -4.22 -2.08 14.90
N ARG A 56 -5.35 -2.65 15.29
CA ARG A 56 -5.54 -4.08 15.26
C ARG A 56 -6.05 -4.47 13.88
N VAL A 57 -5.23 -5.14 13.11
CA VAL A 57 -5.54 -5.46 11.72
C VAL A 57 -4.68 -6.60 11.20
N ASN A 58 -5.28 -7.53 10.48
CA ASN A 58 -4.57 -8.44 9.61
C ASN A 58 -4.64 -7.85 8.21
N LEU A 59 -3.72 -6.96 7.91
CA LEU A 59 -3.76 -6.11 6.72
C LEU A 59 -3.40 -6.92 5.48
N ARG A 60 -4.21 -6.77 4.44
CA ARG A 60 -3.93 -7.34 3.11
C ARG A 60 -3.71 -6.21 2.12
N ILE A 61 -2.59 -6.30 1.40
CA ILE A 61 -2.21 -5.35 0.36
C ILE A 61 -2.09 -6.13 -0.96
N ASP A 62 -3.02 -5.89 -1.87
CA ASP A 62 -3.16 -6.59 -3.15
C ASP A 62 -2.98 -5.67 -4.37
N LYS A 63 -2.41 -4.51 -4.16
CA LYS A 63 -2.07 -3.54 -5.21
C LYS A 63 -0.79 -2.80 -4.88
N ALA A 64 -0.12 -2.28 -5.89
CA ALA A 64 1.06 -1.44 -5.71
C ALA A 64 0.68 -0.16 -4.93
N LEU A 65 1.26 0.04 -3.77
CA LEU A 65 1.11 1.26 -2.96
C LEU A 65 2.26 1.38 -1.97
N THR A 66 2.37 2.55 -1.38
CA THR A 66 3.25 2.79 -0.25
C THR A 66 2.42 2.89 1.03
N LEU A 67 2.72 2.04 2.02
CA LEU A 67 2.22 2.16 3.37
C LEU A 67 3.30 2.77 4.24
N ARG A 68 3.09 3.99 4.69
CA ARG A 68 4.07 4.78 5.44
C ARG A 68 3.56 5.10 6.83
N GLY A 69 4.34 4.73 7.84
CA GLY A 69 4.07 5.16 9.20
C GLY A 69 4.55 6.57 9.47
N VAL A 70 3.71 7.36 10.11
CA VAL A 70 4.06 8.69 10.62
C VAL A 70 4.02 8.63 12.14
N GLY A 71 5.15 8.88 12.81
CA GLY A 71 5.23 8.75 14.27
C GLY A 71 5.21 7.30 14.77
N ARG A 72 5.63 6.34 13.94
CA ARG A 72 5.76 4.92 14.28
C ARG A 72 4.46 4.29 14.82
N PRO A 73 3.41 4.18 13.99
CA PRO A 73 2.20 3.49 14.36
C PRO A 73 2.45 2.00 14.60
N THR A 74 1.68 1.41 15.51
CA THR A 74 1.71 -0.02 15.79
C THR A 74 0.58 -0.73 15.05
N LEU A 75 0.93 -1.68 14.21
CA LEU A 75 0.01 -2.60 13.56
C LEU A 75 0.14 -3.97 14.24
N SER A 76 -0.93 -4.41 14.88
CA SER A 76 -0.98 -5.69 15.59
C SER A 76 -1.90 -6.67 14.87
N GLY A 77 -1.38 -7.86 14.57
CA GLY A 77 -2.16 -8.96 13.99
C GLY A 77 -3.07 -9.66 15.00
N GLY A 78 -3.02 -9.30 16.27
CA GLY A 78 -3.86 -9.87 17.32
C GLY A 78 -3.61 -11.34 17.57
N GLN A 79 -2.38 -11.81 17.33
CA GLN A 79 -1.94 -13.21 17.47
C GLN A 79 -2.64 -14.21 16.54
N VAL A 80 -3.11 -13.73 15.40
CA VAL A 80 -3.77 -14.54 14.36
C VAL A 80 -3.17 -14.22 12.99
N GLY A 81 -2.77 -15.21 12.25
CA GLY A 81 -2.29 -15.06 10.87
C GLY A 81 -1.09 -14.13 10.73
N ASP A 82 -1.00 -13.48 9.60
CA ASP A 82 0.01 -12.46 9.35
C ASP A 82 -0.51 -11.09 9.77
N SER A 83 0.35 -10.24 10.30
CA SER A 83 -0.06 -8.86 10.61
C SER A 83 -0.19 -8.03 9.33
N ILE A 84 0.72 -8.23 8.37
CA ILE A 84 0.62 -7.66 7.02
C ILE A 84 0.92 -8.74 5.99
N ARG A 85 0.03 -8.87 5.01
CA ARG A 85 0.19 -9.78 3.87
C ARG A 85 0.26 -8.98 2.58
N VAL A 86 1.34 -9.16 1.82
CA VAL A 86 1.57 -8.48 0.54
C VAL A 86 1.45 -9.50 -0.58
N THR A 87 0.50 -9.30 -1.49
CA THR A 87 0.23 -10.22 -2.62
C THR A 87 0.43 -9.59 -3.99
N ALA A 88 0.76 -8.31 -4.05
CA ALA A 88 1.02 -7.58 -5.28
C ALA A 88 2.47 -7.09 -5.36
N PRO A 89 3.02 -6.91 -6.56
CA PRO A 89 4.33 -6.30 -6.74
C PRO A 89 4.32 -4.79 -6.42
N ASP A 90 5.51 -4.24 -6.25
CA ASP A 90 5.74 -2.80 -6.10
C ASP A 90 5.09 -2.17 -4.85
N VAL A 91 5.07 -2.92 -3.75
CA VAL A 91 4.59 -2.43 -2.46
C VAL A 91 5.76 -1.95 -1.61
N VAL A 92 5.62 -0.80 -1.00
CA VAL A 92 6.59 -0.23 -0.05
C VAL A 92 5.97 -0.19 1.34
N LEU A 93 6.67 -0.75 2.32
CA LEU A 93 6.30 -0.72 3.74
C LEU A 93 7.40 -0.04 4.53
N GLU A 94 7.11 1.09 5.15
CA GLU A 94 8.12 1.86 5.88
C GLU A 94 7.61 2.55 7.13
N GLY A 95 8.46 2.63 8.15
CA GLY A 95 8.22 3.42 9.36
C GLY A 95 7.17 2.85 10.32
N LEU A 96 6.89 1.56 10.26
CA LEU A 96 5.85 0.87 11.02
C LEU A 96 6.44 0.08 12.19
N ILE A 97 5.64 -0.12 13.25
CA ILE A 97 5.85 -1.18 14.23
C ILE A 97 4.83 -2.27 13.88
N VAL A 98 5.30 -3.46 13.47
CA VAL A 98 4.46 -4.58 13.06
C VAL A 98 4.68 -5.73 14.02
N ARG A 99 3.63 -6.17 14.69
CA ARG A 99 3.75 -7.14 15.78
C ARG A 99 2.54 -8.08 15.89
N ASP A 100 2.68 -9.04 16.76
CA ASP A 100 1.62 -9.96 17.18
C ASP A 100 1.05 -10.78 16.02
N SER A 101 1.91 -11.37 15.21
CA SER A 101 1.49 -12.40 14.25
C SER A 101 0.93 -13.61 14.99
N GLY A 102 0.24 -14.48 14.26
CA GLY A 102 -0.09 -15.81 14.75
C GLY A 102 1.16 -16.66 15.00
N THR A 103 0.95 -17.87 15.52
CA THR A 103 2.01 -18.78 15.94
C THR A 103 2.04 -20.10 15.15
N SER A 104 1.34 -20.16 14.02
CA SER A 104 1.32 -21.35 13.17
C SER A 104 2.59 -21.46 12.33
N LEU A 105 3.45 -22.42 12.68
CA LEU A 105 4.63 -22.76 11.87
C LEU A 105 4.23 -23.31 10.50
N LYS A 106 3.13 -24.05 10.43
CA LYS A 106 2.62 -24.63 9.19
C LYS A 106 2.26 -23.53 8.18
N ASP A 107 1.69 -22.44 8.66
CA ASP A 107 1.23 -21.33 7.83
C ASP A 107 2.28 -20.22 7.72
N GLN A 108 3.48 -20.40 8.30
CA GLN A 108 4.56 -19.41 8.35
C GLN A 108 4.09 -18.02 8.80
N ASN A 109 3.27 -17.97 9.86
CA ASN A 109 2.74 -16.69 10.33
C ASN A 109 3.84 -15.66 10.58
N ALA A 110 3.71 -14.52 9.99
CA ALA A 110 4.73 -13.47 10.01
C ALA A 110 4.16 -12.09 10.37
N GLY A 111 5.02 -11.23 10.86
CA GLY A 111 4.70 -9.81 10.94
C GLY A 111 4.39 -9.27 9.55
N ILE A 112 5.31 -9.47 8.62
CA ILE A 112 5.12 -9.17 7.20
C ILE A 112 5.37 -10.43 6.39
N TYR A 113 4.40 -10.83 5.59
CA TYR A 113 4.52 -11.94 4.65
C TYR A 113 4.47 -11.42 3.22
N ILE A 114 5.59 -11.58 2.50
CA ILE A 114 5.69 -11.26 1.07
C ILE A 114 5.39 -12.55 0.29
N TYR A 115 4.24 -12.59 -0.34
CA TYR A 115 3.70 -13.75 -1.03
C TYR A 115 4.35 -13.98 -2.40
N PRO A 116 4.21 -15.18 -2.97
CA PRO A 116 4.66 -15.46 -4.33
C PRO A 116 4.13 -14.43 -5.33
N GLY A 117 5.03 -13.89 -6.14
CA GLY A 117 4.71 -12.88 -7.15
C GLY A 117 4.70 -11.44 -6.67
N ALA A 118 4.81 -11.19 -5.37
CA ALA A 118 4.93 -9.83 -4.82
C ALA A 118 6.37 -9.28 -5.01
N HIS A 119 6.78 -9.19 -6.27
CA HIS A 119 8.12 -8.76 -6.66
C HIS A 119 8.36 -7.29 -6.31
N ARG A 120 9.62 -6.92 -6.14
CA ARG A 120 10.07 -5.54 -5.91
C ARG A 120 9.46 -4.89 -4.68
N ALA A 121 9.05 -5.69 -3.69
CA ALA A 121 8.63 -5.15 -2.41
C ALA A 121 9.81 -4.47 -1.71
N VAL A 122 9.54 -3.36 -1.04
CA VAL A 122 10.50 -2.64 -0.21
C VAL A 122 10.01 -2.65 1.22
N VAL A 123 10.80 -3.22 2.12
CA VAL A 123 10.51 -3.28 3.56
C VAL A 123 11.64 -2.59 4.29
N ARG A 124 11.40 -1.38 4.78
CA ARG A 124 12.45 -0.57 5.37
C ARG A 124 12.02 0.21 6.61
N LYS A 125 12.94 0.34 7.55
CA LYS A 125 12.76 1.16 8.77
C LYS A 125 11.53 0.76 9.57
N ASN A 126 11.20 -0.53 9.59
CA ASN A 126 10.13 -1.09 10.41
C ASN A 126 10.72 -1.76 11.64
N ASP A 127 9.91 -1.87 12.69
CA ASP A 127 10.17 -2.71 13.84
C ASP A 127 9.26 -3.96 13.73
N LEU A 128 9.87 -5.14 13.64
CA LEU A 128 9.18 -6.41 13.39
C LEU A 128 9.24 -7.34 14.60
N THR A 129 9.05 -6.81 15.78
CA THR A 129 9.14 -7.53 17.04
C THR A 129 7.85 -8.25 17.43
N TYR A 130 7.95 -9.24 18.32
CA TYR A 130 6.83 -10.03 18.81
C TYR A 130 6.03 -10.74 17.72
N ASN A 131 6.71 -11.28 16.72
CA ASN A 131 6.14 -12.12 15.68
C ASN A 131 6.77 -13.51 15.73
N LEU A 132 6.09 -14.52 15.20
CA LEU A 132 6.69 -15.84 15.00
C LEU A 132 7.86 -15.72 14.02
N PHE A 133 7.60 -15.14 12.86
CA PHE A 133 8.62 -14.66 11.93
C PHE A 133 8.43 -13.15 11.75
N GLY A 134 9.49 -12.37 11.88
CA GLY A 134 9.39 -10.93 11.62
C GLY A 134 9.00 -10.64 10.18
N LEU A 135 9.69 -11.30 9.25
CA LEU A 135 9.49 -11.20 7.82
C LEU A 135 9.62 -12.58 7.18
N TRP A 136 8.66 -12.94 6.34
CA TRP A 136 8.70 -14.14 5.53
C TRP A 136 8.53 -13.80 4.06
N ILE A 137 9.40 -14.31 3.20
CA ILE A 137 9.38 -14.05 1.76
C ILE A 137 9.34 -15.38 1.04
N GLU A 138 8.37 -15.52 0.16
CA GLU A 138 8.22 -16.72 -0.66
C GLU A 138 8.10 -16.36 -2.14
N LYS A 139 9.00 -16.90 -2.96
CA LYS A 139 8.98 -16.77 -4.43
C LYS A 139 8.73 -15.34 -4.94
N ALA A 140 9.36 -14.36 -4.31
CA ALA A 140 9.39 -12.97 -4.74
C ALA A 140 10.82 -12.58 -5.12
N GLN A 141 10.96 -11.76 -6.16
CA GLN A 141 12.25 -11.32 -6.70
C GLN A 141 12.44 -9.82 -6.44
N ASP A 142 13.70 -9.41 -6.39
CA ASP A 142 14.10 -8.01 -6.27
C ASP A 142 13.51 -7.31 -5.03
N VAL A 143 13.37 -8.04 -3.93
CA VAL A 143 12.89 -7.51 -2.66
C VAL A 143 14.02 -6.77 -1.96
N VAL A 144 13.76 -5.55 -1.51
CA VAL A 144 14.70 -4.73 -0.75
C VAL A 144 14.30 -4.73 0.72
N ILE A 145 15.24 -5.11 1.58
CA ILE A 145 15.05 -5.16 3.04
C ILE A 145 16.19 -4.37 3.67
N GLU A 146 15.87 -3.28 4.34
CA GLU A 146 16.89 -2.42 4.93
C GLU A 146 16.41 -1.69 6.19
N GLY A 147 17.30 -1.60 7.19
CA GLY A 147 17.08 -0.80 8.39
C GLY A 147 15.89 -1.22 9.23
N ASN A 148 15.48 -2.50 9.18
CA ASN A 148 14.44 -3.04 10.05
C ASN A 148 15.07 -3.60 11.35
N LEU A 149 14.27 -3.63 12.43
CA LEU A 149 14.59 -4.21 13.71
C LEU A 149 13.81 -5.50 13.95
#